data_32d7e3c1a7cba9951104bd4b5cd686ca
#
_entry.id   32d7e3c1a7cba9951104bd4b5cd686ca
#
_cell.length_a   1.000
_cell.length_b   1.000
_cell.length_c   1.000
_cell.angle_alpha   90.00
_cell.angle_beta   90.00
_cell.angle_gamma   90.00
#
_symmetry.space_group_name_H-M   'P 1'
#
loop_
_entity.id
_entity.type
_entity.pdbx_description
1 polymer ?
#
loop_
_entity_poly.entity_id
_entity_poly.type
_entity_poly.pdbx_seq_one_letter_code
_entity_poly.pdbx_strand_id
1 'polypeptide(L)'
;VDMGDPQALTAAIISSGADIVVPEIEALATDALAALESAGEVQVVPTARAVQLTMNREGIRRLAAEELGLATSPYAFASSLDELRAGAQQVGFPCVVKPVMSSSGHGQSVVRGPQDLEAAWRYAAADGRVDRGRVIVEGFVRFDTEITLLTVRWRHPGTGETVTSFCEPIGHRQVDGDYVESWQPQPLSPVALERAQQVAERVTAALGGWGLFGVELFICGEEVLFSEVSPRP
;
A
#
# COMPACT_ATOMS: atom_id res chain seq x y z
N VAL A 1 18.99 -13.39 -9.82
CA VAL A 1 18.77 -13.81 -8.42
C VAL A 1 17.26 -13.98 -8.22
N ASP A 2 16.85 -15.06 -7.54
CA ASP A 2 15.47 -15.18 -7.08
C ASP A 2 15.32 -14.31 -5.82
N MET A 3 14.60 -13.21 -5.97
CA MET A 3 14.38 -12.24 -4.88
C MET A 3 13.40 -12.75 -3.82
N GLY A 4 12.58 -13.76 -4.14
CA GLY A 4 11.68 -14.43 -3.21
C GLY A 4 12.37 -15.51 -2.35
N ASP A 5 13.55 -15.96 -2.75
CA ASP A 5 14.35 -16.90 -1.97
C ASP A 5 15.21 -16.16 -0.92
N PRO A 6 14.98 -16.39 0.39
CA PRO A 6 15.70 -15.70 1.44
C PRO A 6 17.24 -15.89 1.38
N GLN A 7 17.71 -17.08 1.00
CA GLN A 7 19.12 -17.39 0.94
C GLN A 7 19.78 -16.73 -0.28
N ALA A 8 19.12 -16.79 -1.44
CA ALA A 8 19.61 -16.17 -2.66
C ALA A 8 19.66 -14.65 -2.53
N LEU A 9 18.63 -14.03 -1.93
CA LEU A 9 18.58 -12.60 -1.67
C LEU A 9 19.69 -12.16 -0.70
N THR A 10 19.82 -12.85 0.43
CA THR A 10 20.88 -12.58 1.41
C THR A 10 22.28 -12.67 0.79
N ALA A 11 22.56 -13.76 0.06
CA ALA A 11 23.84 -13.95 -0.61
C ALA A 11 24.14 -12.83 -1.63
N ALA A 12 23.14 -12.42 -2.40
CA ALA A 12 23.29 -11.34 -3.38
C ALA A 12 23.60 -10.00 -2.71
N ILE A 13 22.89 -9.64 -1.63
CA ILE A 13 23.12 -8.40 -0.89
C ILE A 13 24.52 -8.38 -0.30
N ILE A 14 24.90 -9.42 0.43
CA ILE A 14 26.24 -9.50 1.07
C ILE A 14 27.34 -9.46 0.01
N SER A 15 27.21 -10.22 -1.09
CA SER A 15 28.24 -10.25 -2.13
C SER A 15 28.36 -8.95 -2.90
N SER A 16 27.31 -8.12 -2.93
CA SER A 16 27.37 -6.81 -3.59
C SER A 16 28.21 -5.79 -2.83
N GLY A 17 28.39 -5.97 -1.51
CA GLY A 17 29.06 -5.00 -0.64
C GLY A 17 28.29 -3.69 -0.48
N ALA A 18 26.97 -3.69 -0.72
CA ALA A 18 26.15 -2.50 -0.61
C ALA A 18 25.94 -2.11 0.86
N ASP A 19 26.10 -0.82 1.17
CA ASP A 19 25.76 -0.26 2.48
C ASP A 19 24.26 -0.03 2.65
N ILE A 20 23.56 0.23 1.54
CA ILE A 20 22.13 0.57 1.51
C ILE A 20 21.41 -0.33 0.51
N VAL A 21 20.27 -0.86 0.93
CA VAL A 21 19.34 -1.61 0.08
C VAL A 21 18.04 -0.82 -0.03
N VAL A 22 17.60 -0.54 -1.26
CA VAL A 22 16.35 0.13 -1.58
C VAL A 22 15.39 -0.88 -2.22
N PRO A 23 14.42 -1.41 -1.47
CA PRO A 23 13.44 -2.34 -2.01
C PRO A 23 12.46 -1.61 -2.93
N GLU A 24 12.27 -2.14 -4.14
CA GLU A 24 11.36 -1.58 -5.13
C GLU A 24 10.32 -2.61 -5.59
N ILE A 25 10.74 -3.85 -5.80
CA ILE A 25 9.86 -4.89 -6.29
C ILE A 25 9.04 -5.54 -5.15
N GLU A 26 7.83 -5.98 -5.47
CA GLU A 26 6.87 -6.48 -4.49
C GLU A 26 7.06 -7.95 -4.09
N ALA A 27 7.84 -8.72 -4.85
CA ALA A 27 8.09 -10.14 -4.58
C ALA A 27 9.48 -10.33 -3.93
N LEU A 28 9.64 -9.87 -2.69
CA LEU A 28 10.87 -9.95 -1.93
C LEU A 28 10.75 -10.87 -0.72
N ALA A 29 11.84 -11.54 -0.37
CA ALA A 29 11.99 -12.22 0.91
C ALA A 29 12.22 -11.18 2.03
N THR A 30 11.16 -10.48 2.44
CA THR A 30 11.23 -9.35 3.38
C THR A 30 11.76 -9.73 4.75
N ASP A 31 11.58 -10.98 5.19
CA ASP A 31 12.15 -11.48 6.45
C ASP A 31 13.68 -11.54 6.39
N ALA A 32 14.25 -11.85 5.22
CA ALA A 32 15.69 -11.79 5.02
C ALA A 32 16.21 -10.35 5.10
N LEU A 33 15.49 -9.38 4.54
CA LEU A 33 15.84 -7.95 4.68
C LEU A 33 15.79 -7.52 6.15
N ALA A 34 14.76 -7.91 6.88
CA ALA A 34 14.62 -7.59 8.30
C ALA A 34 15.75 -8.20 9.15
N ALA A 35 16.18 -9.42 8.82
CA ALA A 35 17.31 -10.07 9.48
C ALA A 35 18.63 -9.34 9.23
N LEU A 36 18.92 -8.96 7.98
CA LEU A 36 20.12 -8.21 7.60
C LEU A 36 20.15 -6.82 8.24
N GLU A 37 19.02 -6.10 8.22
CA GLU A 37 18.90 -4.78 8.86
C GLU A 37 19.12 -4.89 10.39
N SER A 38 18.50 -5.88 11.04
CA SER A 38 18.66 -6.11 12.48
C SER A 38 20.08 -6.53 12.88
N ALA A 39 20.79 -7.23 12.00
CA ALA A 39 22.18 -7.59 12.19
C ALA A 39 23.15 -6.41 11.94
N GLY A 40 22.66 -5.30 11.39
CA GLY A 40 23.49 -4.15 11.01
C GLY A 40 24.39 -4.40 9.79
N GLU A 41 24.08 -5.42 9.00
CA GLU A 41 24.86 -5.77 7.80
C GLU A 41 24.57 -4.78 6.66
N VAL A 42 23.34 -4.27 6.58
CA VAL A 42 22.94 -3.25 5.60
C VAL A 42 21.88 -2.32 6.21
N GLN A 43 21.76 -1.12 5.65
CA GLN A 43 20.64 -0.24 5.90
C GLN A 43 19.57 -0.46 4.85
N VAL A 44 18.30 -0.70 5.26
CA VAL A 44 17.16 -0.82 4.34
C VAL A 44 16.41 0.52 4.30
N VAL A 45 16.14 1.04 3.10
CA VAL A 45 15.52 2.35 2.88
C VAL A 45 14.34 2.22 1.91
N PRO A 46 13.10 2.45 2.38
CA PRO A 46 12.69 2.58 3.78
C PRO A 46 12.92 1.29 4.56
N THR A 47 12.68 1.29 5.87
CA THR A 47 12.97 0.14 6.75
C THR A 47 12.37 -1.18 6.24
N ALA A 48 12.98 -2.31 6.58
CA ALA A 48 12.42 -3.63 6.24
C ALA A 48 10.99 -3.80 6.79
N ARG A 49 10.69 -3.25 7.99
CA ARG A 49 9.32 -3.22 8.54
C ARG A 49 8.35 -2.44 7.63
N ALA A 50 8.77 -1.30 7.09
CA ALA A 50 7.93 -0.54 6.17
C ALA A 50 7.60 -1.36 4.92
N VAL A 51 8.59 -2.05 4.36
CA VAL A 51 8.40 -2.93 3.19
C VAL A 51 7.43 -4.08 3.52
N GLN A 52 7.60 -4.75 4.66
CA GLN A 52 6.72 -5.84 5.09
C GLN A 52 5.26 -5.38 5.21
N LEU A 53 5.03 -4.20 5.80
CA LEU A 53 3.68 -3.67 5.98
C LEU A 53 3.05 -3.23 4.65
N THR A 54 3.79 -2.55 3.79
CA THR A 54 3.26 -2.03 2.53
C THR A 54 3.02 -3.11 1.49
N MET A 55 3.75 -4.22 1.55
CA MET A 55 3.50 -5.39 0.70
C MET A 55 2.28 -6.21 1.12
N ASN A 56 1.77 -6.00 2.33
CA ASN A 56 0.65 -6.74 2.91
C ASN A 56 -0.54 -5.79 3.13
N ARG A 57 -1.58 -5.89 2.28
CA ARG A 57 -2.78 -5.04 2.38
C ARG A 57 -3.48 -5.15 3.73
N GLU A 58 -3.44 -6.31 4.38
CA GLU A 58 -4.00 -6.44 5.74
C GLU A 58 -3.17 -5.65 6.74
N GLY A 59 -1.84 -5.77 6.70
CA GLY A 59 -0.95 -5.06 7.60
C GLY A 59 -1.09 -3.55 7.50
N ILE A 60 -1.00 -3.02 6.27
CA ILE A 60 -1.10 -1.56 6.08
C ILE A 60 -2.51 -1.02 6.33
N ARG A 61 -3.58 -1.78 6.02
CA ARG A 61 -4.95 -1.37 6.29
C ARG A 61 -5.23 -1.30 7.78
N ARG A 62 -4.79 -2.30 8.55
CA ARG A 62 -4.92 -2.29 10.01
C ARG A 62 -4.13 -1.16 10.64
N LEU A 63 -2.89 -0.95 10.22
CA LEU A 63 -2.09 0.20 10.67
C LEU A 63 -2.84 1.51 10.44
N ALA A 64 -3.33 1.75 9.22
CA ALA A 64 -4.00 2.99 8.88
C ALA A 64 -5.33 3.19 9.63
N ALA A 65 -6.22 2.19 9.59
CA ALA A 65 -7.57 2.31 10.10
C ALA A 65 -7.66 2.07 11.62
N GLU A 66 -6.99 1.02 12.15
CA GLU A 66 -7.17 0.57 13.53
C GLU A 66 -6.17 1.23 14.49
N GLU A 67 -4.90 1.39 14.08
CA GLU A 67 -3.88 1.99 14.95
C GLU A 67 -3.82 3.51 14.82
N LEU A 68 -3.88 4.02 13.58
CA LEU A 68 -3.80 5.46 13.33
C LEU A 68 -5.18 6.15 13.28
N GLY A 69 -6.28 5.42 13.18
CA GLY A 69 -7.62 5.98 13.09
C GLY A 69 -7.80 6.87 11.85
N LEU A 70 -7.13 6.56 10.74
CA LEU A 70 -7.30 7.27 9.47
C LEU A 70 -8.60 6.83 8.80
N ALA A 71 -9.26 7.75 8.12
CA ALA A 71 -10.41 7.43 7.29
C ALA A 71 -9.96 6.54 6.11
N THR A 72 -10.67 5.43 5.90
CA THR A 72 -10.45 4.48 4.80
C THR A 72 -11.80 4.06 4.23
N SER A 73 -11.81 3.34 3.09
CA SER A 73 -13.00 2.60 2.70
C SER A 73 -13.41 1.61 3.80
N PRO A 74 -14.71 1.35 4.04
CA PRO A 74 -15.13 0.22 4.87
C PRO A 74 -14.55 -1.08 4.32
N TYR A 75 -14.09 -1.99 5.19
CA TYR A 75 -13.44 -3.21 4.74
C TYR A 75 -13.71 -4.40 5.65
N ALA A 76 -13.49 -5.60 5.11
CA ALA A 76 -13.40 -6.85 5.86
C ALA A 76 -12.36 -7.77 5.21
N PHE A 77 -11.73 -8.64 6.00
CA PHE A 77 -10.85 -9.69 5.51
C PHE A 77 -11.58 -11.03 5.48
N ALA A 78 -11.25 -11.86 4.50
CA ALA A 78 -11.87 -13.17 4.34
C ALA A 78 -10.83 -14.22 3.92
N SER A 79 -10.91 -15.40 4.53
CA SER A 79 -10.11 -16.60 4.21
C SER A 79 -10.96 -17.72 3.62
N SER A 80 -12.25 -17.48 3.44
CA SER A 80 -13.20 -18.38 2.81
C SER A 80 -14.26 -17.61 2.03
N LEU A 81 -14.93 -18.29 1.10
CA LEU A 81 -16.05 -17.69 0.36
C LEU A 81 -17.20 -17.26 1.28
N ASP A 82 -17.45 -17.99 2.37
CA ASP A 82 -18.51 -17.64 3.31
C ASP A 82 -18.15 -16.40 4.13
N GLU A 83 -16.88 -16.25 4.56
CA GLU A 83 -16.38 -15.02 5.17
C GLU A 83 -16.44 -13.84 4.18
N LEU A 84 -16.09 -14.06 2.91
CA LEU A 84 -16.22 -13.05 1.88
C LEU A 84 -17.66 -12.59 1.68
N ARG A 85 -18.63 -13.53 1.69
CA ARG A 85 -20.07 -13.20 1.61
C ARG A 85 -20.50 -12.34 2.80
N ALA A 86 -20.09 -12.72 4.01
CA ALA A 86 -20.40 -11.94 5.21
C ALA A 86 -19.75 -10.55 5.19
N GLY A 87 -18.49 -10.46 4.81
CA GLY A 87 -17.77 -9.18 4.66
C GLY A 87 -18.40 -8.27 3.60
N ALA A 88 -18.79 -8.83 2.45
CA ALA A 88 -19.45 -8.06 1.39
C ALA A 88 -20.83 -7.52 1.83
N GLN A 89 -21.57 -8.28 2.64
CA GLN A 89 -22.81 -7.76 3.24
C GLN A 89 -22.55 -6.62 4.23
N GLN A 90 -21.45 -6.69 4.98
CA GLN A 90 -21.06 -5.65 5.94
C GLN A 90 -20.64 -4.35 5.25
N VAL A 91 -19.83 -4.43 4.19
CA VAL A 91 -19.33 -3.23 3.48
C VAL A 91 -20.34 -2.68 2.46
N GLY A 92 -21.30 -3.50 2.03
CA GLY A 92 -22.32 -3.17 1.04
C GLY A 92 -21.85 -3.35 -0.41
N PHE A 93 -22.80 -3.15 -1.35
CA PHE A 93 -22.54 -3.24 -2.79
C PHE A 93 -22.74 -1.87 -3.46
N PRO A 94 -21.98 -1.55 -4.53
CA PRO A 94 -20.86 -2.33 -5.03
C PRO A 94 -19.70 -2.36 -4.05
N CYS A 95 -18.87 -3.41 -4.14
CA CYS A 95 -17.62 -3.52 -3.38
C CYS A 95 -16.48 -4.02 -4.27
N VAL A 96 -15.25 -3.95 -3.77
CA VAL A 96 -14.05 -4.40 -4.48
C VAL A 96 -13.42 -5.53 -3.69
N VAL A 97 -13.13 -6.65 -4.35
CA VAL A 97 -12.42 -7.79 -3.77
C VAL A 97 -11.00 -7.81 -4.33
N LYS A 98 -10.00 -7.90 -3.45
CA LYS A 98 -8.57 -7.91 -3.82
C LYS A 98 -7.84 -9.00 -3.05
N PRO A 99 -6.85 -9.70 -3.62
CA PRO A 99 -5.90 -10.49 -2.84
C PRO A 99 -5.17 -9.61 -1.82
N VAL A 100 -4.85 -10.16 -0.64
CA VAL A 100 -4.07 -9.42 0.37
C VAL A 100 -2.66 -9.12 -0.13
N MET A 101 -2.08 -10.00 -0.93
CA MET A 101 -0.76 -9.82 -1.54
C MET A 101 -0.84 -9.92 -3.06
N SER A 102 -1.01 -8.80 -3.70
CA SER A 102 -0.95 -8.65 -5.17
C SER A 102 -0.60 -7.21 -5.52
N SER A 103 -0.13 -7.00 -6.75
CA SER A 103 0.21 -5.70 -7.31
C SER A 103 -0.50 -5.44 -8.63
N SER A 104 -0.50 -4.19 -9.06
CA SER A 104 -0.96 -3.76 -10.38
C SER A 104 -2.39 -4.22 -10.70
N GLY A 105 -3.29 -4.25 -9.70
CA GLY A 105 -4.69 -4.64 -9.91
C GLY A 105 -4.94 -6.13 -10.18
N HIS A 106 -3.90 -6.98 -10.20
CA HIS A 106 -4.06 -8.42 -10.43
C HIS A 106 -4.92 -9.07 -9.35
N GLY A 107 -5.89 -9.89 -9.78
CA GLY A 107 -6.85 -10.55 -8.89
C GLY A 107 -7.94 -9.64 -8.32
N GLN A 108 -7.98 -8.36 -8.71
CA GLN A 108 -8.99 -7.41 -8.26
C GLN A 108 -10.28 -7.54 -9.07
N SER A 109 -11.42 -7.47 -8.38
CA SER A 109 -12.75 -7.49 -9.02
C SER A 109 -13.70 -6.48 -8.39
N VAL A 110 -14.45 -5.77 -9.21
CA VAL A 110 -15.61 -5.00 -8.77
C VAL A 110 -16.82 -5.93 -8.72
N VAL A 111 -17.39 -6.08 -7.54
CA VAL A 111 -18.55 -6.94 -7.25
C VAL A 111 -19.77 -6.04 -7.13
N ARG A 112 -20.73 -6.20 -8.03
CA ARG A 112 -21.95 -5.38 -8.06
C ARG A 112 -23.09 -5.98 -7.25
N GLY A 113 -23.03 -7.28 -6.98
CA GLY A 113 -24.04 -7.99 -6.21
C GLY A 113 -23.56 -9.36 -5.75
N PRO A 114 -24.36 -10.04 -4.88
CA PRO A 114 -23.96 -11.32 -4.29
C PRO A 114 -23.62 -12.42 -5.30
N GLN A 115 -24.22 -12.38 -6.50
CA GLN A 115 -24.00 -13.35 -7.57
C GLN A 115 -22.56 -13.33 -8.12
N ASP A 116 -21.84 -12.21 -7.96
CA ASP A 116 -20.50 -12.03 -8.52
C ASP A 116 -19.40 -12.52 -7.56
N LEU A 117 -19.74 -12.75 -6.28
CA LEU A 117 -18.75 -13.04 -5.21
C LEU A 117 -17.93 -14.31 -5.45
N GLU A 118 -18.57 -15.37 -5.96
CA GLU A 118 -17.85 -16.63 -6.20
C GLU A 118 -16.84 -16.51 -7.33
N ALA A 119 -17.15 -15.76 -8.37
CA ALA A 119 -16.22 -15.47 -9.47
C ALA A 119 -15.05 -14.60 -8.98
N ALA A 120 -15.34 -13.55 -8.20
CA ALA A 120 -14.33 -12.68 -7.60
C ALA A 120 -13.39 -13.45 -6.65
N TRP A 121 -13.93 -14.33 -5.81
CA TRP A 121 -13.15 -15.20 -4.93
C TRP A 121 -12.18 -16.07 -5.72
N ARG A 122 -12.69 -16.78 -6.76
CA ARG A 122 -11.87 -17.67 -7.60
C ARG A 122 -10.75 -16.89 -8.32
N TYR A 123 -11.06 -15.71 -8.83
CA TYR A 123 -10.09 -14.86 -9.51
C TYR A 123 -9.00 -14.37 -8.54
N ALA A 124 -9.38 -13.85 -7.38
CA ALA A 124 -8.44 -13.41 -6.37
C ALA A 124 -7.55 -14.55 -5.84
N ALA A 125 -8.11 -15.76 -5.67
CA ALA A 125 -7.37 -16.93 -5.21
C ALA A 125 -6.38 -17.47 -6.26
N ALA A 126 -6.66 -17.29 -7.57
CA ALA A 126 -5.77 -17.73 -8.64
C ALA A 126 -4.56 -16.81 -8.81
N ASP A 127 -4.73 -15.50 -8.61
CA ASP A 127 -3.70 -14.47 -8.88
C ASP A 127 -2.91 -14.02 -7.64
N GLY A 128 -3.29 -14.47 -6.44
CA GLY A 128 -2.54 -14.21 -5.21
C GLY A 128 -1.12 -14.80 -5.29
N ARG A 129 -0.08 -13.96 -5.16
CA ARG A 129 1.33 -14.38 -5.28
C ARG A 129 1.81 -15.16 -4.06
N VAL A 130 1.35 -14.76 -2.88
CA VAL A 130 1.67 -15.37 -1.59
C VAL A 130 0.36 -15.36 -0.81
N ASP A 131 0.15 -16.30 0.12
CA ASP A 131 -1.08 -16.39 0.92
C ASP A 131 -2.36 -16.60 0.08
N ARG A 132 -2.32 -17.64 -0.79
CA ARG A 132 -3.41 -18.01 -1.67
C ARG A 132 -4.65 -18.39 -0.85
N GLY A 133 -5.60 -17.49 -0.75
CA GLY A 133 -6.86 -17.74 -0.06
C GLY A 133 -7.22 -16.68 0.97
N ARG A 134 -6.45 -15.57 1.06
CA ARG A 134 -6.84 -14.43 1.88
C ARG A 134 -7.08 -13.20 1.02
N VAL A 135 -8.24 -12.59 1.19
CA VAL A 135 -8.67 -11.42 0.43
C VAL A 135 -9.13 -10.31 1.37
N ILE A 136 -9.10 -9.08 0.87
CA ILE A 136 -9.82 -7.94 1.43
C ILE A 136 -11.04 -7.66 0.55
N VAL A 137 -12.18 -7.40 1.15
CA VAL A 137 -13.34 -6.80 0.51
C VAL A 137 -13.51 -5.38 1.03
N GLU A 138 -13.61 -4.42 0.12
CA GLU A 138 -13.67 -2.99 0.42
C GLU A 138 -14.95 -2.39 -0.19
N GLY A 139 -15.64 -1.52 0.57
CA GLY A 139 -16.73 -0.74 0.04
C GLY A 139 -16.24 0.15 -1.11
N PHE A 140 -17.04 0.24 -2.17
CA PHE A 140 -16.72 1.08 -3.32
C PHE A 140 -16.79 2.56 -2.95
N VAL A 141 -15.68 3.26 -3.06
CA VAL A 141 -15.60 4.70 -2.78
C VAL A 141 -15.97 5.48 -4.05
N ARG A 142 -16.92 6.39 -3.93
CA ARG A 142 -17.22 7.39 -4.96
C ARG A 142 -16.40 8.64 -4.64
N PHE A 143 -15.30 8.81 -5.32
CA PHE A 143 -14.38 9.93 -5.15
C PHE A 143 -14.47 10.92 -6.31
N ASP A 144 -14.08 12.16 -6.07
CA ASP A 144 -13.95 13.18 -7.10
C ASP A 144 -12.65 13.01 -7.88
N THR A 145 -11.57 12.70 -7.18
CA THR A 145 -10.28 12.37 -7.77
C THR A 145 -9.49 11.40 -6.89
N GLU A 146 -8.69 10.56 -7.53
CA GLU A 146 -7.66 9.76 -6.89
C GLU A 146 -6.31 10.41 -7.09
N ILE A 147 -5.51 10.48 -6.06
CA ILE A 147 -4.17 11.07 -6.10
C ILE A 147 -3.12 10.13 -5.54
N THR A 148 -1.88 10.26 -6.03
CA THR A 148 -0.67 9.86 -5.32
C THR A 148 0.02 11.10 -4.78
N LEU A 149 0.28 11.14 -3.47
CA LEU A 149 1.10 12.15 -2.84
C LEU A 149 2.49 11.56 -2.55
N LEU A 150 3.47 11.95 -3.38
CA LEU A 150 4.86 11.59 -3.14
C LEU A 150 5.33 12.29 -1.87
N THR A 151 5.73 11.48 -0.90
CA THR A 151 6.07 11.88 0.46
C THR A 151 7.51 11.48 0.74
N VAL A 152 8.36 12.47 0.98
CA VAL A 152 9.80 12.29 1.22
C VAL A 152 10.07 12.42 2.71
N ARG A 153 10.57 11.37 3.32
CA ARG A 153 11.08 11.41 4.69
C ARG A 153 12.60 11.41 4.63
N TRP A 154 13.20 12.42 5.23
CA TRP A 154 14.64 12.63 5.18
C TRP A 154 15.17 13.11 6.53
N ARG A 155 16.47 12.94 6.75
CA ARG A 155 17.14 13.40 7.97
C ARG A 155 17.73 14.79 7.74
N HIS A 156 17.34 15.73 8.60
CA HIS A 156 17.90 17.08 8.56
C HIS A 156 19.40 17.05 8.92
N PRO A 157 20.32 17.54 8.05
CA PRO A 157 21.75 17.39 8.26
C PRO A 157 22.28 18.03 9.55
N GLY A 158 21.65 19.10 10.00
CA GLY A 158 22.08 19.86 11.18
C GLY A 158 21.55 19.32 12.51
N THR A 159 20.31 18.79 12.52
CA THR A 159 19.64 18.33 13.75
C THR A 159 19.56 16.81 13.85
N GLY A 160 19.68 16.08 12.74
CA GLY A 160 19.46 14.63 12.68
C GLY A 160 17.99 14.22 12.78
N GLU A 161 17.07 15.17 12.92
CA GLU A 161 15.64 14.90 13.00
C GLU A 161 15.09 14.43 11.66
N THR A 162 14.09 13.56 11.70
CA THR A 162 13.37 13.16 10.49
C THR A 162 12.33 14.23 10.15
N VAL A 163 12.42 14.73 8.93
CA VAL A 163 11.53 15.74 8.35
C VAL A 163 10.71 15.09 7.25
N THR A 164 9.44 15.47 7.12
CA THR A 164 8.57 15.07 6.04
C THR A 164 8.36 16.22 5.07
N SER A 165 8.53 15.96 3.79
CA SER A 165 8.26 16.90 2.69
C SER A 165 7.36 16.24 1.65
N PHE A 166 6.59 17.05 0.93
CA PHE A 166 5.62 16.56 -0.06
C PHE A 166 5.91 17.17 -1.42
N CYS A 167 5.75 16.37 -2.48
CA CYS A 167 5.62 16.88 -3.82
C CYS A 167 4.19 17.37 -4.06
N GLU A 168 3.95 18.05 -5.16
CA GLU A 168 2.59 18.37 -5.60
C GLU A 168 1.82 17.07 -5.89
N PRO A 169 0.50 17.01 -5.61
CA PRO A 169 -0.30 15.81 -5.84
C PRO A 169 -0.29 15.40 -7.32
N ILE A 170 -0.19 14.10 -7.55
CA ILE A 170 -0.33 13.49 -8.87
C ILE A 170 -1.75 12.96 -8.99
N GLY A 171 -2.50 13.44 -9.97
CA GLY A 171 -3.82 12.91 -10.31
C GLY A 171 -3.71 11.70 -11.22
N HIS A 172 -4.69 10.81 -11.12
CA HIS A 172 -4.75 9.60 -11.93
C HIS A 172 -6.13 9.40 -12.55
N ARG A 173 -6.14 8.82 -13.74
CA ARG A 173 -7.32 8.22 -14.34
C ARG A 173 -7.06 6.74 -14.58
N GLN A 174 -7.89 5.92 -13.97
CA GLN A 174 -7.88 4.48 -14.16
C GLN A 174 -9.08 4.04 -15.03
N VAL A 175 -8.89 3.01 -15.81
CA VAL A 175 -9.95 2.32 -16.55
C VAL A 175 -9.78 0.83 -16.29
N ASP A 176 -10.81 0.19 -15.73
CA ASP A 176 -10.81 -1.23 -15.38
C ASP A 176 -9.64 -1.69 -14.48
N GLY A 177 -9.08 -0.76 -13.68
CA GLY A 177 -7.96 -1.00 -12.77
C GLY A 177 -6.59 -0.66 -13.34
N ASP A 178 -6.50 -0.32 -14.63
CA ASP A 178 -5.25 0.09 -15.26
C ASP A 178 -5.09 1.62 -15.24
N TYR A 179 -3.90 2.10 -14.90
CA TYR A 179 -3.53 3.51 -15.02
C TYR A 179 -3.43 3.89 -16.50
N VAL A 180 -4.33 4.76 -16.96
CA VAL A 180 -4.38 5.22 -18.35
C VAL A 180 -3.70 6.57 -18.52
N GLU A 181 -3.81 7.44 -17.50
CA GLU A 181 -3.30 8.80 -17.54
C GLU A 181 -2.93 9.28 -16.14
N SER A 182 -1.83 10.01 -16.04
CA SER A 182 -1.41 10.70 -14.83
C SER A 182 -0.96 12.11 -15.18
N TRP A 183 -1.22 13.05 -14.29
CA TRP A 183 -0.81 14.46 -14.46
C TRP A 183 -0.37 15.06 -13.12
N GLN A 184 0.49 16.07 -13.18
CA GLN A 184 0.97 16.81 -12.03
C GLN A 184 1.15 18.29 -12.43
N PRO A 185 0.67 19.23 -11.63
CA PRO A 185 -0.05 19.04 -10.37
C PRO A 185 -1.52 18.65 -10.56
N GLN A 186 -2.08 17.88 -9.61
CA GLN A 186 -3.52 17.76 -9.44
C GLN A 186 -4.00 18.87 -8.50
N PRO A 187 -4.83 19.82 -8.97
CA PRO A 187 -5.36 20.86 -8.11
C PRO A 187 -6.28 20.26 -7.03
N LEU A 188 -6.08 20.68 -5.79
CA LEU A 188 -6.93 20.39 -4.64
C LEU A 188 -7.33 21.69 -3.95
N SER A 189 -8.42 21.66 -3.18
CA SER A 189 -8.70 22.75 -2.26
C SER A 189 -7.61 22.82 -1.18
N PRO A 190 -7.30 23.99 -0.60
CA PRO A 190 -6.31 24.10 0.46
C PRO A 190 -6.58 23.13 1.64
N VAL A 191 -7.85 22.94 1.98
CA VAL A 191 -8.26 22.03 3.06
C VAL A 191 -8.00 20.57 2.70
N ALA A 192 -8.37 20.15 1.48
CA ALA A 192 -8.11 18.79 1.02
C ALA A 192 -6.61 18.49 0.93
N LEU A 193 -5.81 19.46 0.44
CA LEU A 193 -4.35 19.32 0.37
C LEU A 193 -3.73 19.16 1.77
N GLU A 194 -4.11 20.00 2.72
CA GLU A 194 -3.62 19.91 4.09
C GLU A 194 -3.97 18.56 4.72
N ARG A 195 -5.21 18.09 4.56
CA ARG A 195 -5.64 16.76 5.05
C ARG A 195 -4.88 15.62 4.37
N ALA A 196 -4.65 15.70 3.07
CA ALA A 196 -3.86 14.71 2.33
C ALA A 196 -2.42 14.62 2.88
N GLN A 197 -1.79 15.77 3.13
CA GLN A 197 -0.46 15.84 3.75
C GLN A 197 -0.46 15.28 5.16
N GLN A 198 -1.46 15.59 6.00
CA GLN A 198 -1.59 15.03 7.34
C GLN A 198 -1.74 13.51 7.34
N VAL A 199 -2.55 12.95 6.44
CA VAL A 199 -2.69 11.50 6.28
C VAL A 199 -1.37 10.87 5.86
N ALA A 200 -0.71 11.44 4.84
CA ALA A 200 0.56 10.93 4.32
C ALA A 200 1.69 11.01 5.37
N GLU A 201 1.77 12.10 6.13
CA GLU A 201 2.74 12.23 7.22
C GLU A 201 2.53 11.16 8.30
N ARG A 202 1.29 10.99 8.76
CA ARG A 202 0.97 10.04 9.83
C ARG A 202 1.27 8.59 9.43
N VAL A 203 0.88 8.16 8.22
CA VAL A 203 1.13 6.79 7.78
C VAL A 203 2.62 6.55 7.55
N THR A 204 3.34 7.47 6.90
CA THR A 204 4.77 7.29 6.65
C THR A 204 5.61 7.40 7.93
N ALA A 205 5.20 8.23 8.90
CA ALA A 205 5.82 8.27 10.22
C ALA A 205 5.66 6.94 10.97
N ALA A 206 4.48 6.33 10.92
CA ALA A 206 4.22 5.03 11.55
C ALA A 206 4.98 3.87 10.88
N LEU A 207 5.23 3.94 9.57
CA LEU A 207 6.11 3.00 8.87
C LEU A 207 7.56 3.11 9.34
N GLY A 208 7.98 4.29 9.78
CA GLY A 208 9.30 4.55 10.31
C GLY A 208 10.37 4.77 9.24
N GLY A 209 11.57 5.09 9.71
CA GLY A 209 12.73 5.32 8.84
C GLY A 209 12.61 6.58 7.97
N TRP A 210 13.36 6.58 6.89
CA TRP A 210 13.42 7.63 5.87
C TRP A 210 13.39 6.99 4.48
N GLY A 211 13.07 7.77 3.45
CA GLY A 211 12.90 7.29 2.09
C GLY A 211 11.78 8.01 1.38
N LEU A 212 11.45 7.55 0.19
CA LEU A 212 10.36 8.06 -0.64
C LEU A 212 9.17 7.10 -0.59
N PHE A 213 7.98 7.66 -0.44
CA PHE A 213 6.71 6.92 -0.39
C PHE A 213 5.71 7.52 -1.37
N GLY A 214 5.00 6.68 -2.10
CA GLY A 214 3.79 7.04 -2.82
C GLY A 214 2.58 6.74 -1.96
N VAL A 215 1.90 7.77 -1.46
CA VAL A 215 0.67 7.61 -0.66
C VAL A 215 -0.54 7.83 -1.55
N GLU A 216 -1.35 6.81 -1.73
CA GLU A 216 -2.55 6.85 -2.57
C GLU A 216 -3.77 7.21 -1.73
N LEU A 217 -4.52 8.20 -2.19
CA LEU A 217 -5.61 8.82 -1.45
C LEU A 217 -6.81 9.05 -2.37
N PHE A 218 -8.01 8.80 -1.85
CA PHE A 218 -9.25 9.23 -2.47
C PHE A 218 -9.70 10.57 -1.89
N ILE A 219 -10.04 11.50 -2.77
CA ILE A 219 -10.52 12.84 -2.42
C ILE A 219 -12.02 12.90 -2.68
N CYS A 220 -12.80 13.19 -1.64
CA CYS A 220 -14.25 13.29 -1.67
C CYS A 220 -14.65 14.67 -1.12
N GLY A 221 -14.72 15.68 -1.98
CA GLY A 221 -14.83 17.07 -1.56
C GLY A 221 -13.60 17.51 -0.75
N GLU A 222 -13.81 17.76 0.54
CA GLU A 222 -12.72 18.06 1.47
C GLU A 222 -12.28 16.83 2.30
N GLU A 223 -12.99 15.73 2.22
CA GLU A 223 -12.60 14.49 2.92
C GLU A 223 -11.52 13.75 2.14
N VAL A 224 -10.60 13.16 2.89
CA VAL A 224 -9.48 12.39 2.35
C VAL A 224 -9.49 11.00 2.98
N LEU A 225 -9.58 9.97 2.14
CA LEU A 225 -9.53 8.58 2.57
C LEU A 225 -8.20 7.97 2.14
N PHE A 226 -7.54 7.31 3.07
CA PHE A 226 -6.34 6.52 2.77
C PHE A 226 -6.72 5.27 1.96
N SER A 227 -6.03 5.06 0.86
CA SER A 227 -6.15 3.89 0.00
C SER A 227 -4.98 2.92 0.20
N GLU A 228 -3.79 3.33 -0.19
CA GLU A 228 -2.58 2.50 -0.15
C GLU A 228 -1.32 3.36 0.05
N VAL A 229 -0.21 2.73 0.43
CA VAL A 229 1.11 3.37 0.42
C VAL A 229 2.16 2.36 -0.04
N SER A 230 3.06 2.82 -0.89
CA SER A 230 4.17 2.01 -1.41
C SER A 230 5.49 2.75 -1.25
N PRO A 231 6.57 2.04 -0.88
CA PRO A 231 7.92 2.58 -1.00
C PRO A 231 8.22 2.90 -2.48
N ARG A 232 9.06 3.90 -2.68
CA ARG A 232 9.58 4.25 -4.02
C ARG A 232 11.09 4.37 -3.95
N PRO A 233 11.80 4.04 -5.07
CA PRO A 233 13.26 4.16 -5.16
C PRO A 233 13.73 5.61 -5.23
#